data_5366ee755f53a6cf304d697cb19f8db0
#
_entry.id   5366ee755f53a6cf304d697cb19f8db0
#
_cell.length_a   1.000
_cell.length_b   1.000
_cell.length_c   1.000
_cell.angle_alpha   90.00
_cell.angle_beta   90.00
_cell.angle_gamma   90.00
#
_symmetry.space_group_name_H-M   'P 1'
#
loop_
_entity.id
_entity.type
_entity.pdbx_description
1 polymer ?
#
loop_
_entity_poly.entity_id
_entity_poly.type
_entity_poly.pdbx_seq_one_letter_code
_entity_poly.pdbx_strand_id
1 'polypeptide(L)'
;MYSANQSMLQYSWIYVQGCVMSEQDERKAAKHKAAMQKQKSNVDAHIEAADIERGVGILITGNGKGKTTSAFGMVMRALGYGQKVGVVQFIKGDQLSGEEIYLREHCPQVDFYQMGTGFTWNTQDRSGDI
;
A
#
# COMPACT_ATOMS: atom_id res chain seq x y z
N MET A 1 -12.91 -38.31 -52.81
CA MET A 1 -12.12 -39.28 -52.01
C MET A 1 -11.09 -38.48 -51.24
N TYR A 2 -11.38 -38.09 -50.02
CA TYR A 2 -10.40 -37.50 -49.12
C TYR A 2 -10.36 -38.32 -47.86
N SER A 3 -9.23 -39.01 -47.68
CA SER A 3 -8.93 -39.83 -46.54
C SER A 3 -8.66 -38.97 -45.31
N ALA A 4 -9.46 -39.09 -44.30
CA ALA A 4 -9.26 -38.47 -43.00
C ALA A 4 -8.16 -39.21 -42.24
N ASN A 5 -7.04 -38.57 -42.00
CA ASN A 5 -5.99 -39.08 -41.15
C ASN A 5 -6.28 -38.62 -39.71
N GLN A 6 -6.79 -39.55 -38.90
CA GLN A 6 -6.98 -39.35 -37.46
C GLN A 6 -5.63 -39.53 -36.77
N SER A 7 -4.95 -38.43 -36.52
CA SER A 7 -3.84 -38.43 -35.57
C SER A 7 -4.44 -38.34 -34.15
N MET A 8 -4.51 -39.46 -33.47
CA MET A 8 -4.75 -39.57 -32.05
C MET A 8 -3.72 -38.74 -31.29
N LEU A 9 -4.13 -37.61 -30.77
CA LEU A 9 -3.41 -36.92 -29.71
C LEU A 9 -3.54 -37.74 -28.43
N GLN A 10 -2.50 -38.51 -28.12
CA GLN A 10 -2.32 -39.13 -26.81
C GLN A 10 -2.09 -38.02 -25.79
N TYR A 11 -3.10 -37.61 -25.09
CA TYR A 11 -2.93 -36.84 -23.86
C TYR A 11 -2.34 -37.76 -22.79
N SER A 12 -1.03 -37.66 -22.62
CA SER A 12 -0.34 -38.27 -21.49
C SER A 12 -0.80 -37.53 -20.23
N TRP A 13 -1.68 -38.15 -19.46
CA TRP A 13 -2.04 -37.71 -18.12
C TRP A 13 -0.77 -37.83 -17.26
N ILE A 14 -0.15 -36.68 -16.97
CA ILE A 14 0.89 -36.61 -15.94
C ILE A 14 0.15 -36.85 -14.61
N TYR A 15 0.20 -38.06 -14.12
CA TYR A 15 -0.11 -38.37 -12.74
C TYR A 15 0.92 -37.64 -11.88
N VAL A 16 0.57 -36.47 -11.35
CA VAL A 16 1.30 -35.89 -10.24
C VAL A 16 1.01 -36.81 -9.05
N GLN A 17 1.98 -37.70 -8.78
CA GLN A 17 1.96 -38.48 -7.56
C GLN A 17 1.79 -37.50 -6.40
N GLY A 18 0.66 -37.54 -5.71
CA GLY A 18 0.38 -36.69 -4.57
C GLY A 18 1.51 -36.87 -3.57
N CYS A 19 2.25 -35.79 -3.33
CA CYS A 19 3.26 -35.77 -2.28
C CYS A 19 2.51 -36.04 -0.96
N VAL A 20 2.58 -37.24 -0.47
CA VAL A 20 2.02 -37.61 0.85
C VAL A 20 2.83 -36.79 1.85
N MET A 21 2.21 -35.81 2.48
CA MET A 21 2.85 -34.99 3.51
C MET A 21 3.31 -35.90 4.65
N SER A 22 4.52 -35.70 5.13
CA SER A 22 5.02 -36.44 6.27
C SER A 22 4.24 -36.04 7.54
N GLU A 23 4.14 -36.97 8.51
CA GLU A 23 3.49 -36.67 9.79
C GLU A 23 4.09 -35.45 10.51
N GLN A 24 5.39 -35.19 10.28
CA GLN A 24 6.06 -33.99 10.77
C GLN A 24 5.59 -32.70 10.08
N ASP A 25 5.28 -32.76 8.78
CA ASP A 25 4.78 -31.61 8.03
C ASP A 25 3.34 -31.30 8.40
N GLU A 26 2.53 -32.32 8.64
CA GLU A 26 1.16 -32.16 9.15
C GLU A 26 1.16 -31.52 10.55
N ARG A 27 2.06 -31.95 11.45
CA ARG A 27 2.19 -31.37 12.78
C ARG A 27 2.67 -29.91 12.71
N LYS A 28 3.60 -29.57 11.81
CA LYS A 28 4.05 -28.19 11.58
C LYS A 28 2.91 -27.33 11.03
N ALA A 29 2.18 -27.84 10.05
CA ALA A 29 1.04 -27.15 9.46
C ALA A 29 -0.07 -26.90 10.50
N ALA A 30 -0.38 -27.87 11.33
CA ALA A 30 -1.36 -27.74 12.40
C ALA A 30 -0.93 -26.69 13.45
N LYS A 31 0.36 -26.73 13.86
CA LYS A 31 0.92 -25.73 14.78
C LYS A 31 0.89 -24.31 14.20
N HIS A 32 1.26 -24.16 12.93
CA HIS A 32 1.17 -22.89 12.23
C HIS A 32 -0.25 -22.38 12.15
N LYS A 33 -1.20 -23.23 11.77
CA LYS A 33 -2.63 -22.88 11.69
C LYS A 33 -3.18 -22.43 13.05
N ALA A 34 -2.84 -23.13 14.14
CA ALA A 34 -3.25 -22.71 15.47
C ALA A 34 -2.65 -21.37 15.90
N ALA A 35 -1.38 -21.12 15.56
CA ALA A 35 -0.73 -19.82 15.83
C ALA A 35 -1.39 -18.69 15.06
N MET A 36 -1.70 -18.88 13.77
CA MET A 36 -2.39 -17.88 12.95
C MET A 36 -3.82 -17.63 13.44
N GLN A 37 -4.51 -18.65 13.88
CA GLN A 37 -5.87 -18.52 14.43
C GLN A 37 -5.88 -17.73 15.75
N LYS A 38 -4.89 -17.96 16.62
CA LYS A 38 -4.71 -17.16 17.84
C LYS A 38 -4.35 -15.70 17.52
N GLN A 39 -3.47 -15.48 16.56
CA GLN A 39 -3.13 -14.12 16.13
C GLN A 39 -4.35 -13.39 15.57
N LYS A 40 -5.13 -14.05 14.72
CA LYS A 40 -6.37 -13.49 14.18
C LYS A 40 -7.35 -13.12 15.30
N SER A 41 -7.61 -14.03 16.24
CA SER A 41 -8.49 -13.76 17.37
C SER A 41 -8.06 -12.53 18.19
N ASN A 42 -6.75 -12.38 18.43
CA ASN A 42 -6.23 -11.20 19.12
C ASN A 42 -6.45 -9.91 18.33
N VAL A 43 -6.23 -9.94 17.01
CA VAL A 43 -6.46 -8.78 16.13
C VAL A 43 -7.94 -8.42 16.11
N ASP A 44 -8.82 -9.41 15.93
CA ASP A 44 -10.26 -9.20 15.91
C ASP A 44 -10.76 -8.59 17.25
N ALA A 45 -10.25 -9.09 18.39
CA ALA A 45 -10.57 -8.52 19.69
C ALA A 45 -10.07 -7.06 19.86
N HIS A 46 -8.90 -6.72 19.31
CA HIS A 46 -8.41 -5.35 19.32
C HIS A 46 -9.24 -4.43 18.41
N ILE A 47 -9.73 -4.94 17.29
CA ILE A 47 -10.61 -4.18 16.38
C ILE A 47 -11.96 -3.93 17.07
N GLU A 48 -12.55 -4.95 17.70
CA GLU A 48 -13.82 -4.82 18.44
C GLU A 48 -13.73 -3.87 19.63
N ALA A 49 -12.56 -3.82 20.30
CA ALA A 49 -12.31 -2.91 21.40
C ALA A 49 -11.99 -1.47 20.97
N ALA A 50 -11.76 -1.24 19.66
CA ALA A 50 -11.41 0.07 19.12
C ALA A 50 -12.67 0.90 18.85
N ASP A 51 -13.25 1.45 19.89
CA ASP A 51 -14.47 2.28 19.88
C ASP A 51 -14.19 3.79 20.00
N ILE A 52 -12.92 4.19 20.17
CA ILE A 52 -12.54 5.58 20.38
C ILE A 52 -12.31 6.28 19.04
N GLU A 53 -13.22 7.15 18.65
CA GLU A 53 -13.03 8.05 17.53
C GLU A 53 -12.25 9.31 17.99
N ARG A 54 -11.02 9.46 17.48
CA ARG A 54 -10.15 10.61 17.80
C ARG A 54 -9.27 11.01 16.63
N GLY A 55 -8.89 12.29 16.58
CA GLY A 55 -7.84 12.76 15.68
C GLY A 55 -6.48 12.13 16.05
N VAL A 56 -5.72 11.75 15.02
CA VAL A 56 -4.37 11.18 15.17
C VAL A 56 -3.36 12.05 14.44
N GLY A 57 -2.33 12.51 15.13
CA GLY A 57 -1.16 13.16 14.54
C GLY A 57 -0.09 12.11 14.23
N ILE A 58 0.42 12.10 12.99
CA ILE A 58 1.50 11.20 12.56
C ILE A 58 2.70 12.03 12.12
N LEU A 59 3.85 11.84 12.78
CA LEU A 59 5.12 12.44 12.39
C LEU A 59 5.99 11.39 11.71
N ILE A 60 6.31 11.60 10.42
CA ILE A 60 7.21 10.73 9.64
C ILE A 60 8.56 11.41 9.51
N THR A 61 9.58 10.87 10.16
CA THR A 61 10.94 11.40 10.20
C THR A 61 11.98 10.32 9.90
N GLY A 62 13.21 10.72 9.59
CA GLY A 62 14.33 9.82 9.35
C GLY A 62 15.15 10.24 8.13
N ASN A 63 16.39 9.70 8.04
CA ASN A 63 17.35 10.02 6.98
C ASN A 63 17.08 9.28 5.65
N GLY A 64 16.22 8.24 5.65
CA GLY A 64 15.87 7.47 4.46
C GLY A 64 14.91 8.20 3.54
N LYS A 65 14.72 7.64 2.34
CA LYS A 65 13.70 8.07 1.38
C LYS A 65 12.32 7.47 1.71
N GLY A 66 11.27 7.96 1.05
CA GLY A 66 9.91 7.39 1.15
C GLY A 66 8.98 8.11 2.13
N LYS A 67 9.43 9.14 2.87
CA LYS A 67 8.58 9.90 3.80
C LYS A 67 7.39 10.54 3.10
N THR A 68 7.65 11.27 2.04
CA THR A 68 6.61 11.93 1.24
C THR A 68 5.70 10.92 0.58
N THR A 69 6.26 9.88 -0.04
CA THR A 69 5.47 8.79 -0.66
C THR A 69 4.56 8.09 0.36
N SER A 70 5.06 7.88 1.60
CA SER A 70 4.23 7.33 2.68
C SER A 70 3.08 8.26 3.07
N ALA A 71 3.34 9.57 3.14
CA ALA A 71 2.31 10.57 3.41
C ALA A 71 1.25 10.59 2.30
N PHE A 72 1.64 10.58 1.03
CA PHE A 72 0.71 10.48 -0.08
C PHE A 72 -0.04 9.15 -0.13
N GLY A 73 0.57 8.05 0.32
CA GLY A 73 -0.12 6.78 0.51
C GLY A 73 -1.28 6.87 1.50
N MET A 74 -1.11 7.66 2.59
CA MET A 74 -2.21 7.94 3.53
C MET A 74 -3.30 8.82 2.90
N VAL A 75 -2.93 9.81 2.09
CA VAL A 75 -3.88 10.60 1.30
C VAL A 75 -4.74 9.70 0.41
N MET A 76 -4.12 8.82 -0.36
CA MET A 76 -4.83 7.88 -1.23
C MET A 76 -5.77 6.98 -0.44
N ARG A 77 -5.35 6.50 0.72
CA ARG A 77 -6.18 5.68 1.60
C ARG A 77 -7.40 6.46 2.10
N ALA A 78 -7.21 7.69 2.56
CA ALA A 78 -8.30 8.55 3.04
C ALA A 78 -9.32 8.84 1.92
N LEU A 79 -8.85 9.14 0.71
CA LEU A 79 -9.70 9.31 -0.46
C LEU A 79 -10.50 8.05 -0.79
N GLY A 80 -9.87 6.87 -0.71
CA GLY A 80 -10.54 5.58 -0.92
C GLY A 80 -11.67 5.32 0.09
N TYR A 81 -11.58 5.90 1.29
CA TYR A 81 -12.66 5.88 2.29
C TYR A 81 -13.64 7.06 2.16
N GLY A 82 -13.55 7.87 1.11
CA GLY A 82 -14.43 9.01 0.90
C GLY A 82 -14.21 10.18 1.86
N GLN A 83 -13.05 10.23 2.53
CA GLN A 83 -12.72 11.33 3.43
C GLN A 83 -12.27 12.57 2.66
N LYS A 84 -12.53 13.76 3.22
CA LYS A 84 -11.98 15.01 2.71
C LYS A 84 -10.50 15.12 3.08
N VAL A 85 -9.68 15.51 2.11
CA VAL A 85 -8.23 15.59 2.28
C VAL A 85 -7.72 16.94 1.80
N GLY A 86 -6.89 17.58 2.64
CA GLY A 86 -6.09 18.73 2.27
C GLY A 86 -4.59 18.39 2.36
N VAL A 87 -3.82 18.87 1.39
CA VAL A 87 -2.36 18.74 1.37
C VAL A 87 -1.74 20.12 1.37
N VAL A 88 -0.83 20.37 2.31
CA VAL A 88 -0.08 21.62 2.41
C VAL A 88 1.41 21.31 2.32
N GLN A 89 2.11 21.96 1.39
CA GLN A 89 3.56 21.82 1.19
C GLN A 89 4.27 23.15 1.42
N PHE A 90 5.26 23.19 2.32
CA PHE A 90 5.97 24.42 2.69
C PHE A 90 7.30 24.63 1.97
N ILE A 91 8.00 23.56 1.59
CA ILE A 91 9.42 23.65 1.13
C ILE A 91 9.60 23.11 -0.29
N LYS A 92 8.58 23.01 -1.09
CA LYS A 92 8.73 22.58 -2.48
C LYS A 92 8.63 23.77 -3.43
N GLY A 93 9.63 23.87 -4.31
CA GLY A 93 9.59 24.79 -5.45
C GLY A 93 8.73 24.26 -6.59
N ASP A 94 8.91 24.84 -7.76
CA ASP A 94 8.09 24.60 -8.96
C ASP A 94 8.18 23.17 -9.52
N GLN A 95 9.04 22.33 -8.94
CA GLN A 95 9.21 20.94 -9.39
C GLN A 95 8.20 20.02 -8.72
N LEU A 96 7.16 19.67 -9.45
CA LEU A 96 6.11 18.77 -9.02
C LEU A 96 6.63 17.31 -8.90
N SER A 97 6.22 16.61 -7.86
CA SER A 97 6.41 15.15 -7.78
C SER A 97 5.35 14.41 -8.60
N GLY A 98 5.66 13.17 -9.01
CA GLY A 98 4.70 12.35 -9.76
C GLY A 98 3.39 12.12 -9.00
N GLU A 99 3.48 11.94 -7.67
CA GLU A 99 2.31 11.80 -6.80
C GLU A 99 1.45 13.06 -6.79
N GLU A 100 2.07 14.23 -6.77
CA GLU A 100 1.37 15.50 -6.81
C GLU A 100 0.67 15.74 -8.14
N ILE A 101 1.37 15.49 -9.27
CA ILE A 101 0.79 15.57 -10.61
C ILE A 101 -0.46 14.69 -10.68
N TYR A 102 -0.33 13.44 -10.27
CA TYR A 102 -1.44 12.49 -10.29
C TYR A 102 -2.64 12.98 -9.46
N LEU A 103 -2.41 13.46 -8.25
CA LEU A 103 -3.48 13.95 -7.38
C LEU A 103 -4.17 15.18 -7.97
N ARG A 104 -3.43 16.12 -8.52
CA ARG A 104 -4.00 17.34 -9.15
C ARG A 104 -4.83 17.01 -10.38
N GLU A 105 -4.39 16.05 -11.20
CA GLU A 105 -5.08 15.69 -12.44
C GLU A 105 -6.29 14.75 -12.24
N HIS A 106 -6.19 13.83 -11.27
CA HIS A 106 -7.17 12.74 -11.13
C HIS A 106 -8.03 12.81 -9.87
N CYS A 107 -7.65 13.65 -8.90
CA CYS A 107 -8.34 13.78 -7.62
C CYS A 107 -8.73 15.24 -7.31
N PRO A 108 -9.63 15.85 -8.09
CA PRO A 108 -10.00 17.28 -7.95
C PRO A 108 -10.65 17.58 -6.59
N GLN A 109 -11.05 16.57 -5.82
CA GLN A 109 -11.60 16.72 -4.47
C GLN A 109 -10.52 16.94 -3.40
N VAL A 110 -9.22 16.91 -3.76
CA VAL A 110 -8.12 17.20 -2.85
C VAL A 110 -7.78 18.68 -2.89
N ASP A 111 -7.88 19.33 -1.75
CA ASP A 111 -7.39 20.71 -1.60
C ASP A 111 -5.88 20.70 -1.50
N PHE A 112 -5.19 21.24 -2.51
CA PHE A 112 -3.74 21.21 -2.59
C PHE A 112 -3.17 22.62 -2.52
N TYR A 113 -2.40 22.91 -1.45
CA TYR A 113 -1.78 24.21 -1.21
C TYR A 113 -0.26 24.10 -1.21
N GLN A 114 0.40 24.88 -2.07
CA GLN A 114 1.83 25.04 -2.09
C GLN A 114 2.17 26.41 -1.50
N MET A 115 2.77 26.41 -0.33
CA MET A 115 3.08 27.63 0.43
C MET A 115 4.55 28.03 0.35
N GLY A 116 5.42 27.17 -0.16
CA GLY A 116 6.86 27.42 -0.22
C GLY A 116 7.30 28.15 -1.50
N THR A 117 8.31 29.00 -1.37
CA THR A 117 8.95 29.72 -2.48
C THR A 117 10.04 28.93 -3.20
N GLY A 118 10.30 27.70 -2.75
CA GLY A 118 11.33 26.81 -3.32
C GLY A 118 12.13 26.07 -2.26
N PHE A 119 13.21 25.43 -2.71
CA PHE A 119 14.13 24.76 -1.79
C PHE A 119 15.01 25.77 -1.07
N THR A 120 15.16 25.64 0.24
CA THR A 120 15.95 26.54 1.10
C THR A 120 17.41 26.69 0.67
N TRP A 121 17.97 25.69 -0.02
CA TRP A 121 19.34 25.80 -0.59
C TRP A 121 19.41 26.63 -1.88
N ASN A 122 18.27 26.91 -2.53
CA ASN A 122 18.19 27.78 -3.70
C ASN A 122 17.90 29.22 -3.30
N THR A 123 16.99 29.42 -2.36
CA THR A 123 16.54 30.74 -1.92
C THR A 123 17.55 31.40 -0.99
N GLN A 124 18.23 30.62 -0.13
CA GLN A 124 19.17 31.09 0.91
C GLN A 124 18.60 32.22 1.79
N ASP A 125 17.29 32.43 1.73
CA ASP A 125 16.59 33.47 2.49
C ASP A 125 15.58 32.80 3.47
N ARG A 126 16.00 32.79 4.74
CA ARG A 126 15.16 32.22 5.83
C ARG A 126 13.84 32.95 6.05
N SER A 127 13.79 34.23 5.70
CA SER A 127 12.59 35.05 5.94
C SER A 127 11.51 34.82 4.90
N GLY A 128 11.90 34.41 3.68
CA GLY A 128 10.97 34.03 2.61
C GLY A 128 10.48 32.58 2.67
N ASP A 129 11.13 31.73 3.49
CA ASP A 129 10.82 30.30 3.62
C ASP A 129 9.80 29.98 4.75
N ILE A 130 9.36 30.98 5.49
CA ILE A 130 8.33 30.92 6.54
C ILE A 130 7.07 31.59 6.05
#